data_a0e1660864c8308a121b60ba1adda6dd
#
_entry.id   a0e1660864c8308a121b60ba1adda6dd
#
_cell.length_a   1.000
_cell.length_b   1.000
_cell.length_c   1.000
_cell.angle_alpha   90.00
_cell.angle_beta   90.00
_cell.angle_gamma   90.00
#
_symmetry.space_group_name_H-M   'P 1'
#
loop_
_entity.id
_entity.type
_entity.pdbx_description
1 polymer ?
#
loop_
_entity_poly.entity_id
_entity_poly.type
_entity_poly.pdbx_seq_one_letter_code
_entity_poly.pdbx_strand_id
1 'polypeptide(L)'
;MTALTVLWYNVAMLFKSFSEKTNTTLGRLSPARRIFLSFALVIFAGSLLLSLPFVQATSSQATYFDHLFTAVSMVCVTGLFTQPVAATYNIWGQLICMFLIQIGGLGLMTFIDGQNRSLGSLLLAQMADSKGESLRK
;
A
#
# COMPACT_ATOMS: atom_id res chain seq x y z
N MET A 1 -9.22 21.26 9.17
CA MET A 1 -7.91 20.62 9.05
C MET A 1 -7.71 19.45 10.03
N THR A 2 -8.36 19.42 11.18
CA THR A 2 -8.21 18.38 12.22
C THR A 2 -8.82 17.00 11.88
N ALA A 3 -9.93 16.95 11.14
CA ALA A 3 -10.60 15.70 10.79
C ALA A 3 -9.77 14.84 9.81
N LEU A 4 -9.12 15.45 8.84
CA LEU A 4 -8.24 14.78 7.88
C LEU A 4 -6.99 14.21 8.55
N THR A 5 -6.40 14.93 9.51
CA THR A 5 -5.23 14.44 10.27
C THR A 5 -5.58 13.27 11.19
N VAL A 6 -6.75 13.28 11.82
CA VAL A 6 -7.24 12.18 12.65
C VAL A 6 -7.57 10.95 11.79
N LEU A 7 -8.18 11.16 10.63
CA LEU A 7 -8.44 10.08 9.67
C LEU A 7 -7.12 9.47 9.18
N TRP A 8 -6.16 10.31 8.87
CA TRP A 8 -4.80 9.91 8.45
C TRP A 8 -4.09 9.07 9.51
N TYR A 9 -4.16 9.50 10.76
CA TYR A 9 -3.57 8.79 11.90
C TYR A 9 -4.23 7.42 12.12
N ASN A 10 -5.55 7.34 12.03
CA ASN A 10 -6.28 6.07 12.16
C ASN A 10 -5.97 5.09 11.03
N VAL A 11 -5.88 5.56 9.78
CA VAL A 11 -5.50 4.73 8.63
C VAL A 11 -4.05 4.23 8.77
N ALA A 12 -3.14 5.10 9.21
CA ALA A 12 -1.74 4.71 9.47
C ALA A 12 -1.63 3.67 10.61
N MET A 13 -2.43 3.81 11.68
CA MET A 13 -2.51 2.85 12.78
C MET A 13 -3.08 1.50 12.34
N LEU A 14 -4.14 1.51 11.53
CA LEU A 14 -4.72 0.28 10.96
C LEU A 14 -3.72 -0.44 10.05
N PHE A 15 -3.00 0.31 9.22
CA PHE A 15 -1.97 -0.26 8.35
C PHE A 15 -0.80 -0.84 9.15
N LYS A 16 -0.36 -0.16 10.19
CA LYS A 16 0.67 -0.63 11.11
C LYS A 16 0.24 -1.90 11.83
N SER A 17 -1.00 -1.94 12.35
CA SER A 17 -1.57 -3.11 13.00
C SER A 17 -1.74 -4.29 12.05
N PHE A 18 -2.14 -4.03 10.80
CA PHE A 18 -2.25 -5.05 9.77
C PHE A 18 -0.87 -5.61 9.37
N SER A 19 0.11 -4.74 9.21
CA SER A 19 1.51 -5.13 8.91
C SER A 19 2.13 -5.93 10.06
N GLU A 20 1.83 -5.60 11.30
CA GLU A 20 2.34 -6.30 12.47
C GLU A 20 1.71 -7.70 12.61
N LYS A 21 0.43 -7.84 12.29
CA LYS A 21 -0.30 -9.11 12.34
C LYS A 21 0.15 -10.10 11.24
N THR A 22 0.56 -9.59 10.07
CA THR A 22 1.16 -10.41 9.01
C THR A 22 2.59 -10.84 9.33
N ASN A 23 3.31 -10.12 10.18
CA ASN A 23 4.67 -10.46 10.61
C ASN A 23 4.75 -11.76 11.44
N THR A 24 3.72 -12.10 12.21
CA THR A 24 3.72 -13.30 13.05
C THR A 24 3.49 -14.58 12.26
N THR A 25 2.78 -14.52 11.14
CA THR A 25 2.43 -15.70 10.34
C THR A 25 3.45 -16.00 9.22
N LEU A 26 4.18 -14.99 8.75
CA LEU A 26 5.11 -15.10 7.63
C LEU A 26 6.59 -14.90 8.02
N GLY A 27 6.97 -15.23 9.24
CA GLY A 27 8.30 -15.02 9.81
C GLY A 27 9.49 -15.61 9.04
N ARG A 28 9.25 -16.41 8.00
CA ARG A 28 10.28 -17.07 7.15
C ARG A 28 10.49 -16.43 5.78
N LEU A 29 9.72 -15.44 5.39
CA LEU A 29 9.83 -14.82 4.06
C LEU A 29 10.71 -13.58 4.07
N SER A 30 11.45 -13.35 2.98
CA SER A 30 12.24 -12.13 2.81
C SER A 30 11.36 -10.87 2.90
N PRO A 31 11.86 -9.74 3.43
CA PRO A 31 11.07 -8.52 3.64
C PRO A 31 10.37 -8.03 2.36
N ALA A 32 11.03 -8.14 1.21
CA ALA A 32 10.45 -7.77 -0.08
C ALA A 32 9.20 -8.60 -0.45
N ARG A 33 9.22 -9.91 -0.19
CA ARG A 33 8.11 -10.81 -0.51
C ARG A 33 6.89 -10.56 0.38
N ARG A 34 7.10 -10.17 1.65
CA ARG A 34 6.00 -9.77 2.55
C ARG A 34 5.28 -8.53 2.05
N ILE A 35 6.03 -7.51 1.64
CA ILE A 35 5.47 -6.26 1.12
C ILE A 35 4.67 -6.54 -0.16
N PHE A 36 5.23 -7.31 -1.09
CA PHE A 36 4.53 -7.69 -2.31
C PHE A 36 3.20 -8.41 -2.03
N LEU A 37 3.19 -9.38 -1.12
CA LEU A 37 1.98 -10.09 -0.71
C LEU A 37 0.95 -9.18 -0.05
N SER A 38 1.40 -8.23 0.78
CA SER A 38 0.53 -7.24 1.41
C SER A 38 -0.16 -6.35 0.38
N PHE A 39 0.59 -5.84 -0.60
CA PHE A 39 0.02 -5.05 -1.71
C PHE A 39 -0.96 -5.86 -2.56
N ALA A 40 -0.60 -7.09 -2.93
CA ALA A 40 -1.46 -7.99 -3.70
C ALA A 40 -2.78 -8.27 -2.97
N LEU A 41 -2.72 -8.48 -1.65
CA LEU A 41 -3.90 -8.73 -0.83
C LEU A 41 -4.81 -7.49 -0.77
N VAL A 42 -4.24 -6.29 -0.60
CA VAL A 42 -5.00 -5.03 -0.60
C VAL A 42 -5.67 -4.79 -1.94
N ILE A 43 -4.97 -5.03 -3.05
CA ILE A 43 -5.52 -4.91 -4.41
C ILE A 43 -6.70 -5.87 -4.58
N PHE A 44 -6.55 -7.12 -4.20
CA PHE A 44 -7.58 -8.13 -4.34
C PHE A 44 -8.82 -7.80 -3.49
N ALA A 45 -8.62 -7.43 -2.22
CA ALA A 45 -9.70 -6.99 -1.34
C ALA A 45 -10.40 -5.72 -1.88
N GLY A 46 -9.63 -4.74 -2.37
CA GLY A 46 -10.16 -3.52 -2.98
C GLY A 46 -10.99 -3.78 -4.23
N SER A 47 -10.53 -4.68 -5.10
CA SER A 47 -11.29 -5.03 -6.32
C SER A 47 -12.61 -5.73 -6.00
N LEU A 48 -12.63 -6.61 -4.99
CA LEU A 48 -13.86 -7.24 -4.52
C LEU A 48 -14.83 -6.22 -3.91
N LEU A 49 -14.36 -5.28 -3.12
CA LEU A 49 -15.18 -4.21 -2.55
C LEU A 49 -15.78 -3.33 -3.64
N LEU A 50 -15.00 -2.96 -4.65
CA LEU A 50 -15.48 -2.16 -5.80
C LEU A 50 -16.44 -2.91 -6.70
N SER A 51 -16.38 -4.24 -6.71
CA SER A 51 -17.30 -5.11 -7.47
C SER A 51 -18.70 -5.23 -6.83
N LEU A 52 -18.89 -4.76 -5.60
CA LEU A 52 -20.18 -4.85 -4.92
C LEU A 52 -21.23 -3.95 -5.59
N PRO A 53 -22.43 -4.46 -5.85
CA PRO A 53 -23.44 -3.73 -6.62
C PRO A 53 -23.93 -2.44 -5.95
N PHE A 54 -23.89 -2.35 -4.63
CA PHE A 54 -24.28 -1.13 -3.91
C PHE A 54 -23.25 0.00 -4.01
N VAL A 55 -22.03 -0.30 -4.43
CA VAL A 55 -20.91 0.64 -4.59
C VAL A 55 -20.88 1.23 -6.00
N GLN A 56 -21.48 0.51 -6.96
CA GLN A 56 -21.56 0.91 -8.36
C GLN A 56 -22.71 1.91 -8.58
N ALA A 57 -22.52 2.81 -9.53
CA ALA A 57 -23.62 3.67 -9.99
C ALA A 57 -24.61 2.84 -10.81
N THR A 58 -25.89 3.18 -10.74
CA THR A 58 -26.99 2.43 -11.38
C THR A 58 -26.84 2.28 -12.91
N SER A 59 -26.01 3.10 -13.53
CA SER A 59 -25.73 3.10 -14.97
C SER A 59 -24.39 2.49 -15.36
N SER A 60 -23.63 1.92 -14.40
CA SER A 60 -22.31 1.38 -14.70
C SER A 60 -22.38 0.04 -15.42
N GLN A 61 -21.73 -0.05 -16.58
CA GLN A 61 -21.51 -1.30 -17.33
C GLN A 61 -20.09 -1.85 -17.11
N ALA A 62 -19.49 -1.53 -15.97
CA ALA A 62 -18.12 -1.92 -15.67
C ALA A 62 -18.01 -3.43 -15.44
N THR A 63 -17.03 -4.04 -16.07
CA THR A 63 -16.69 -5.46 -15.89
C THR A 63 -15.79 -5.64 -14.65
N TYR A 64 -15.72 -6.85 -14.11
CA TYR A 64 -14.84 -7.16 -12.98
C TYR A 64 -13.37 -6.73 -13.23
N PHE A 65 -12.90 -6.86 -14.48
CA PHE A 65 -11.55 -6.41 -14.86
C PHE A 65 -11.38 -4.90 -14.75
N ASP A 66 -12.40 -4.11 -14.97
CA ASP A 66 -12.38 -2.65 -14.78
C ASP A 66 -12.21 -2.31 -13.29
N HIS A 67 -12.90 -3.03 -12.41
CA HIS A 67 -12.77 -2.88 -10.96
C HIS A 67 -11.38 -3.29 -10.47
N LEU A 68 -10.85 -4.41 -10.99
CA LEU A 68 -9.50 -4.87 -10.68
C LEU A 68 -8.44 -3.86 -11.15
N PHE A 69 -8.56 -3.38 -12.39
CA PHE A 69 -7.65 -2.37 -12.94
C PHE A 69 -7.68 -1.08 -12.12
N THR A 70 -8.88 -0.62 -11.76
CA THR A 70 -9.06 0.56 -10.92
C THR A 70 -8.43 0.35 -9.53
N ALA A 71 -8.62 -0.80 -8.90
CA ALA A 71 -8.01 -1.12 -7.61
C ALA A 71 -6.48 -1.12 -7.67
N VAL A 72 -5.88 -1.76 -8.69
CA VAL A 72 -4.43 -1.75 -8.93
C VAL A 72 -3.93 -0.32 -9.11
N SER A 73 -4.60 0.45 -9.95
CA SER A 73 -4.23 1.82 -10.25
C SER A 73 -4.27 2.74 -9.03
N MET A 74 -5.29 2.57 -8.18
CA MET A 74 -5.44 3.34 -6.94
C MET A 74 -4.36 2.97 -5.92
N VAL A 75 -4.10 1.69 -5.72
CA VAL A 75 -3.07 1.22 -4.78
C VAL A 75 -1.65 1.57 -5.27
N CYS A 76 -1.39 1.52 -6.58
CA CYS A 76 -0.13 1.98 -7.16
C CYS A 76 -0.02 3.51 -7.28
N VAL A 77 -1.06 4.26 -6.88
CA VAL A 77 -1.11 5.73 -6.95
C VAL A 77 -0.90 6.29 -8.36
N THR A 78 -1.17 5.48 -9.39
CA THR A 78 -1.06 5.89 -10.80
C THR A 78 -2.25 6.73 -11.25
N GLY A 79 -3.44 6.50 -10.68
CA GLY A 79 -4.64 7.27 -11.00
C GLY A 79 -5.20 7.01 -12.40
N LEU A 80 -4.78 5.95 -13.07
CA LEU A 80 -5.32 5.54 -14.37
C LEU A 80 -6.63 4.77 -14.17
N PHE A 81 -7.58 4.98 -15.07
CA PHE A 81 -8.87 4.27 -15.03
C PHE A 81 -9.35 3.97 -16.46
N THR A 82 -10.00 2.83 -16.63
CA THR A 82 -10.64 2.43 -17.89
C THR A 82 -11.99 3.11 -18.05
N GLN A 83 -12.68 3.34 -16.93
CA GLN A 83 -13.96 4.04 -16.87
C GLN A 83 -13.89 5.20 -15.87
N PRO A 84 -14.55 6.35 -16.12
CA PRO A 84 -14.52 7.48 -15.19
C PRO A 84 -15.04 7.06 -13.81
N VAL A 85 -14.20 7.20 -12.77
CA VAL A 85 -14.52 6.79 -11.40
C VAL A 85 -15.81 7.43 -10.88
N ALA A 86 -16.01 8.72 -11.20
CA ALA A 86 -17.20 9.46 -10.78
C ALA A 86 -18.50 8.97 -11.46
N ALA A 87 -18.42 8.41 -12.66
CA ALA A 87 -19.58 7.87 -13.38
C ALA A 87 -19.83 6.41 -13.03
N THR A 88 -18.78 5.64 -12.71
CA THR A 88 -18.85 4.21 -12.45
C THR A 88 -19.23 3.89 -11.01
N TYR A 89 -18.81 4.73 -10.05
CA TYR A 89 -18.96 4.47 -8.61
C TYR A 89 -19.80 5.53 -7.92
N ASN A 90 -20.66 5.08 -7.04
CA ASN A 90 -21.38 5.93 -6.09
C ASN A 90 -20.40 6.58 -5.09
N ILE A 91 -20.90 7.48 -4.24
CA ILE A 91 -20.11 8.15 -3.19
C ILE A 91 -19.35 7.15 -2.31
N TRP A 92 -19.92 5.99 -2.03
CA TRP A 92 -19.28 4.91 -1.26
C TRP A 92 -18.10 4.28 -2.00
N GLY A 93 -18.24 4.08 -3.32
CA GLY A 93 -17.14 3.58 -4.15
C GLY A 93 -16.01 4.58 -4.29
N GLN A 94 -16.32 5.86 -4.42
CA GLN A 94 -15.31 6.93 -4.44
C GLN A 94 -14.56 7.03 -3.12
N LEU A 95 -15.23 6.84 -1.98
CA LEU A 95 -14.58 6.75 -0.67
C LEU A 95 -13.64 5.55 -0.59
N ILE A 96 -14.04 4.38 -1.08
CA ILE A 96 -13.19 3.18 -1.13
C ILE A 96 -11.95 3.46 -1.99
N CYS A 97 -12.10 4.07 -3.17
CA CYS A 97 -10.99 4.47 -4.02
C CYS A 97 -10.01 5.40 -3.29
N MET A 98 -10.52 6.38 -2.55
CA MET A 98 -9.72 7.30 -1.75
C MET A 98 -8.93 6.57 -0.67
N PHE A 99 -9.53 5.58 0.01
CA PHE A 99 -8.83 4.74 0.98
C PHE A 99 -7.74 3.86 0.33
N LEU A 100 -8.00 3.30 -0.86
CA LEU A 100 -7.02 2.50 -1.58
C LEU A 100 -5.76 3.33 -1.95
N ILE A 101 -5.96 4.55 -2.46
CA ILE A 101 -4.85 5.48 -2.75
C ILE A 101 -4.06 5.79 -1.48
N GLN A 102 -4.75 6.01 -0.37
CA GLN A 102 -4.13 6.34 0.90
C GLN A 102 -3.27 5.18 1.42
N ILE A 103 -3.78 3.96 1.36
CA ILE A 103 -3.05 2.75 1.76
C ILE A 103 -1.84 2.54 0.84
N GLY A 104 -2.01 2.72 -0.46
CA GLY A 104 -0.93 2.57 -1.45
C GLY A 104 0.20 3.59 -1.25
N GLY A 105 -0.15 4.86 -1.11
CA GLY A 105 0.82 5.94 -0.89
C GLY A 105 1.63 5.77 0.40
N LEU A 106 0.96 5.45 1.50
CA LEU A 106 1.64 5.19 2.79
C LEU A 106 2.52 3.93 2.74
N GLY A 107 2.03 2.87 2.09
CA GLY A 107 2.78 1.63 1.95
C GLY A 107 4.07 1.84 1.15
N LEU A 108 4.02 2.63 0.08
CA LEU A 108 5.19 2.94 -0.75
C LEU A 108 6.23 3.77 0.03
N MET A 109 5.80 4.78 0.79
CA MET A 109 6.70 5.58 1.64
C MET A 109 7.38 4.72 2.71
N THR A 110 6.64 3.85 3.37
CA THR A 110 7.20 2.93 4.37
C THR A 110 8.21 1.96 3.77
N PHE A 111 8.00 1.55 2.52
CA PHE A 111 8.94 0.70 1.79
C PHE A 111 10.26 1.42 1.50
N ILE A 112 10.20 2.65 1.01
CA ILE A 112 11.38 3.47 0.71
C ILE A 112 12.20 3.74 1.99
N ASP A 113 11.53 4.07 3.09
CA ASP A 113 12.18 4.27 4.39
C ASP A 113 12.85 2.99 4.92
N GLY A 114 12.21 1.85 4.78
CA GLY A 114 12.76 0.57 5.16
C GLY A 114 14.01 0.20 4.36
N GLN A 115 14.03 0.49 3.06
CA GLN A 115 15.18 0.30 2.19
C GLN A 115 16.35 1.23 2.58
N ASN A 116 16.08 2.51 2.81
CA ASN A 116 17.09 3.48 3.18
C ASN A 116 17.77 3.14 4.51
N ARG A 117 17.02 2.67 5.49
CA ARG A 117 17.58 2.20 6.78
C ARG A 117 18.47 0.97 6.61
N SER A 118 18.07 0.02 5.77
CA SER A 118 18.85 -1.18 5.48
C SER A 118 20.16 -0.84 4.75
N LEU A 119 20.12 0.06 3.76
CA LEU A 119 21.31 0.53 3.06
C LEU A 119 22.24 1.32 4.00
N GLY A 120 21.68 2.19 4.83
CA GLY A 120 22.46 2.95 5.82
C GLY A 120 23.19 2.05 6.81
N SER A 121 22.54 1.01 7.31
CA SER A 121 23.20 0.05 8.24
C SER A 121 24.31 -0.75 7.57
N LEU A 122 24.13 -1.14 6.30
CA LEU A 122 25.18 -1.84 5.54
C LEU A 122 26.38 -0.96 5.27
N LEU A 123 26.17 0.31 4.90
CA LEU A 123 27.25 1.29 4.69
C LEU A 123 28.03 1.56 5.98
N LEU A 124 27.32 1.72 7.10
CA LEU A 124 27.96 1.90 8.41
C LEU A 124 28.77 0.67 8.84
N ALA A 125 28.25 -0.54 8.59
CA ALA A 125 28.97 -1.79 8.85
C ALA A 125 30.25 -1.91 8.00
N GLN A 126 30.19 -1.55 6.72
CA GLN A 126 31.36 -1.54 5.83
C GLN A 126 32.40 -0.49 6.27
N MET A 127 31.97 0.71 6.68
CA MET A 127 32.88 1.74 7.19
C MET A 127 33.55 1.34 8.51
N ALA A 128 32.82 0.64 9.38
CA ALA A 128 33.36 0.14 10.64
C ALA A 128 34.41 -0.96 10.41
N ASP A 129 34.17 -1.84 9.44
CA ASP A 129 35.08 -2.92 9.08
C ASP A 129 36.39 -2.38 8.46
N SER A 130 36.28 -1.44 7.52
CA SER A 130 37.44 -0.78 6.90
C SER A 130 38.29 -0.03 7.91
N LYS A 131 37.68 0.58 8.92
CA LYS A 131 38.40 1.28 9.99
C LYS A 131 39.08 0.32 10.95
N GLY A 132 38.48 -0.84 11.21
CA GLY A 132 39.08 -1.91 12.02
C GLY A 132 40.33 -2.53 11.38
N GLU A 133 40.32 -2.66 10.05
CA GLU A 133 41.48 -3.19 9.30
C GLU A 133 42.65 -2.18 9.25
N SER A 134 42.34 -0.89 9.18
CA SER A 134 43.36 0.17 9.22
C SER A 134 44.10 0.28 10.59
N LEU A 135 43.47 -0.12 11.68
CA LEU A 135 44.05 -0.09 13.03
C LEU A 135 44.87 -1.36 13.38
N ARG A 136 44.80 -2.39 12.53
CA ARG A 136 45.56 -3.66 12.70
C ARG A 136 46.93 -3.70 12.02
N LYS A 137 47.21 -2.70 11.19
CA LYS A 137 48.54 -2.49 10.56
C LYS A 137 49.37 -1.50 11.31
#